data_b767c9aeb88464d763462acca17d997c
#
_entry.id   b767c9aeb88464d763462acca17d997c
#
_cell.length_a   1.000
_cell.length_b   1.000
_cell.length_c   1.000
_cell.angle_alpha   90.00
_cell.angle_beta   90.00
_cell.angle_gamma   90.00
#
_symmetry.space_group_name_H-M   'P 1'
#
loop_
_entity.id
_entity.type
_entity.pdbx_description
1 polymer ?
#
loop_
_entity_poly.entity_id
_entity_poly.type
_entity_poly.pdbx_seq_one_letter_code
_entity_poly.pdbx_strand_id
1 'polypeptide(L)'
;MPIRCLALLLPLLLGSTSTLAGNAWSAIAYPLSGSPQVIGSYTAGCVAGAGALPLVGEGHQVMRPSRNRYYGHPKLIALVERMGRETAARGGRLLIGDLAQPRGGPMPSGHRSHQSGLDVDIWFLQQPRDRILSRAETEQIEMPSMVRATEGALNASRWSPRYRDALKLAALSPEVERIFVNAIIKQALCQSETDRAWLNKVRPWWGHDSHFHVRLACPRDSALCQPQKPIPPGDGCDADLVNWVRDIRQAALSPKPYRRPEPPSADRLPAACNAVLNSPTAWKR
;
A
#
# COMPACT_ATOMS: atom_id res chain seq x y z
N MET A 1 -2.43 -28.48 -69.63
CA MET A 1 -3.13 -28.24 -68.38
C MET A 1 -2.16 -27.52 -67.44
N PRO A 2 -2.33 -26.23 -67.09
CA PRO A 2 -1.43 -25.57 -66.19
C PRO A 2 -1.95 -25.70 -64.75
N ILE A 3 -1.05 -26.09 -63.82
CA ILE A 3 -1.28 -26.24 -62.43
C ILE A 3 -1.24 -24.83 -61.81
N ARG A 4 -2.36 -24.36 -61.18
CA ARG A 4 -2.45 -23.12 -60.46
C ARG A 4 -2.01 -23.38 -59.01
N CYS A 5 -0.85 -22.85 -58.61
CA CYS A 5 -0.45 -22.77 -57.19
C CYS A 5 -1.28 -21.71 -56.49
N LEU A 6 -2.07 -22.15 -55.51
CA LEU A 6 -2.83 -21.30 -54.62
C LEU A 6 -1.92 -20.92 -53.44
N ALA A 7 -1.46 -19.66 -53.37
CA ALA A 7 -0.70 -19.14 -52.25
C ALA A 7 -1.66 -18.80 -51.12
N LEU A 8 -1.62 -19.55 -50.02
CA LEU A 8 -2.32 -19.23 -48.76
C LEU A 8 -1.57 -18.10 -48.04
N LEU A 9 -2.15 -16.91 -48.06
CA LEU A 9 -1.73 -15.80 -47.22
C LEU A 9 -2.27 -16.02 -45.79
N LEU A 10 -1.39 -16.36 -44.87
CA LEU A 10 -1.69 -16.42 -43.42
C LEU A 10 -1.69 -14.99 -42.87
N PRO A 11 -2.78 -14.49 -42.24
CA PRO A 11 -2.77 -13.18 -41.61
C PRO A 11 -1.91 -13.22 -40.35
N LEU A 12 -0.85 -12.42 -40.31
CA LEU A 12 -0.07 -12.13 -39.09
C LEU A 12 -0.95 -11.34 -38.12
N LEU A 13 -1.49 -12.01 -37.09
CA LEU A 13 -2.12 -11.35 -35.95
C LEU A 13 -1.02 -10.65 -35.14
N LEU A 14 -0.81 -9.38 -35.43
CA LEU A 14 -0.06 -8.47 -34.55
C LEU A 14 -0.84 -8.30 -33.25
N GLY A 15 -0.53 -9.12 -32.26
CA GLY A 15 -1.02 -8.96 -30.91
C GLY A 15 -0.52 -7.61 -30.37
N SER A 16 -1.41 -6.62 -30.27
CA SER A 16 -1.15 -5.36 -29.58
C SER A 16 -0.92 -5.67 -28.10
N THR A 17 0.33 -5.79 -27.68
CA THR A 17 0.69 -5.74 -26.26
C THR A 17 0.39 -4.34 -25.77
N SER A 18 -0.73 -4.16 -25.07
CA SER A 18 -1.02 -2.94 -24.32
C SER A 18 0.01 -2.84 -23.20
N THR A 19 1.16 -2.25 -23.49
CA THR A 19 2.06 -1.76 -22.45
C THR A 19 1.27 -0.72 -21.66
N LEU A 20 1.02 -0.97 -20.36
CA LEU A 20 0.54 0.07 -19.45
C LEU A 20 1.55 1.21 -19.53
N ALA A 21 1.22 2.26 -20.26
CA ALA A 21 2.04 3.44 -20.37
C ALA A 21 2.25 3.99 -18.95
N GLY A 22 3.46 3.84 -18.43
CA GLY A 22 3.85 4.45 -17.16
C GLY A 22 3.73 5.97 -17.30
N ASN A 23 3.34 6.65 -16.23
CA ASN A 23 3.40 8.10 -16.18
C ASN A 23 4.86 8.55 -15.90
N ALA A 24 5.14 9.86 -16.04
CA ALA A 24 6.48 10.41 -15.83
C ALA A 24 7.06 10.08 -14.43
N TRP A 25 6.22 9.95 -13.40
CA TRP A 25 6.63 9.62 -12.04
C TRP A 25 7.13 8.18 -11.90
N SER A 26 6.47 7.23 -12.58
CA SER A 26 6.87 5.82 -12.55
C SER A 26 8.13 5.51 -13.39
N ALA A 27 8.53 6.43 -14.27
CA ALA A 27 9.77 6.32 -15.02
C ALA A 27 11.01 6.73 -14.21
N ILE A 28 10.83 7.38 -13.05
CA ILE A 28 11.93 7.79 -12.18
C ILE A 28 12.51 6.57 -11.46
N ALA A 29 13.80 6.34 -11.66
CA ALA A 29 14.50 5.19 -11.04
C ALA A 29 15.00 5.46 -9.62
N TYR A 30 15.30 6.72 -9.26
CA TYR A 30 15.98 7.08 -8.02
C TYR A 30 15.33 8.29 -7.33
N PRO A 31 15.44 8.38 -5.98
CA PRO A 31 14.93 9.53 -5.25
C PRO A 31 15.74 10.82 -5.58
N LEU A 32 15.13 11.96 -5.31
CA LEU A 32 15.85 13.22 -5.33
C LEU A 32 16.72 13.32 -4.06
N SER A 33 17.99 13.69 -4.22
CA SER A 33 18.89 13.91 -3.10
C SER A 33 18.53 15.18 -2.33
N GLY A 34 18.86 15.24 -1.05
CA GLY A 34 18.66 16.40 -0.20
C GLY A 34 17.83 16.08 1.05
N SER A 35 17.44 17.13 1.77
CA SER A 35 16.64 17.00 2.98
C SER A 35 15.26 16.41 2.67
N PRO A 36 14.74 15.49 3.50
CA PRO A 36 13.41 14.93 3.31
C PRO A 36 12.33 16.01 3.38
N GLN A 37 11.47 16.06 2.36
CA GLN A 37 10.34 16.98 2.29
C GLN A 37 9.12 16.29 1.71
N VAL A 38 8.05 16.32 2.44
CA VAL A 38 6.72 15.92 1.96
C VAL A 38 5.98 17.13 1.41
N ILE A 39 5.45 17.02 0.21
CA ILE A 39 4.76 18.11 -0.49
C ILE A 39 3.35 17.64 -0.87
N GLY A 40 2.34 18.42 -0.51
CA GLY A 40 0.94 18.13 -0.79
C GLY A 40 0.33 17.08 0.11
N SER A 41 -0.74 16.46 -0.34
CA SER A 41 -1.51 15.46 0.40
C SER A 41 -1.11 14.03 0.03
N TYR A 42 -1.66 13.07 0.75
CA TYR A 42 -1.42 11.63 0.51
C TYR A 42 -1.88 11.15 -0.87
N THR A 43 -2.85 11.85 -1.47
CA THR A 43 -3.48 11.50 -2.76
C THR A 43 -3.22 12.52 -3.88
N ALA A 44 -2.52 13.61 -3.56
CA ALA A 44 -2.06 14.62 -4.50
C ALA A 44 -0.78 15.25 -3.92
N GLY A 45 0.34 14.53 -4.03
CA GLY A 45 1.59 14.94 -3.43
C GLY A 45 2.80 14.26 -4.04
N CYS A 46 3.96 14.60 -3.50
CA CYS A 46 5.26 14.03 -3.85
C CYS A 46 6.21 14.09 -2.64
N VAL A 47 7.37 13.47 -2.78
CA VAL A 47 8.40 13.47 -1.74
C VAL A 47 9.78 13.74 -2.35
N ALA A 48 10.51 14.71 -1.80
CA ALA A 48 11.93 14.90 -2.02
C ALA A 48 12.73 14.23 -0.90
N GLY A 49 13.98 13.85 -1.15
CA GLY A 49 14.84 13.25 -0.14
C GLY A 49 14.32 11.93 0.46
N ALA A 50 13.53 11.16 -0.30
CA ALA A 50 13.01 9.88 0.16
C ALA A 50 14.14 8.88 0.42
N GLY A 51 14.02 8.12 1.51
CA GLY A 51 14.85 6.95 1.79
C GLY A 51 14.27 5.69 1.12
N ALA A 52 15.15 4.75 0.76
CA ALA A 52 14.75 3.42 0.31
C ALA A 52 14.67 2.49 1.52
N LEU A 53 13.58 1.73 1.65
CA LEU A 53 13.49 0.63 2.59
C LEU A 53 14.41 -0.51 2.11
N PRO A 54 15.31 -1.05 2.95
CA PRO A 54 16.07 -2.24 2.60
C PRO A 54 15.14 -3.39 2.17
N LEU A 55 15.45 -4.04 1.05
CA LEU A 55 14.58 -5.12 0.52
C LEU A 55 14.43 -6.28 1.50
N VAL A 56 15.46 -6.53 2.31
CA VAL A 56 15.46 -7.48 3.42
C VAL A 56 16.05 -6.78 4.63
N GLY A 57 15.35 -6.79 5.74
CA GLY A 57 15.81 -6.25 7.01
C GLY A 57 15.56 -7.22 8.16
N GLU A 58 15.90 -6.80 9.38
CA GLU A 58 15.59 -7.57 10.57
C GLU A 58 14.08 -7.63 10.77
N GLY A 59 13.45 -8.76 10.41
CA GLY A 59 12.03 -9.01 10.60
C GLY A 59 11.09 -8.33 9.58
N HIS A 60 11.61 -7.83 8.45
CA HIS A 60 10.79 -7.45 7.31
C HIS A 60 11.40 -7.91 5.99
N GLN A 61 10.57 -8.01 4.95
CA GLN A 61 10.98 -8.22 3.57
C GLN A 61 10.01 -7.51 2.62
N VAL A 62 10.56 -6.80 1.63
CA VAL A 62 9.77 -6.09 0.61
C VAL A 62 9.24 -7.07 -0.42
N MET A 63 7.95 -6.96 -0.74
CA MET A 63 7.27 -7.73 -1.76
C MET A 63 7.16 -6.94 -3.06
N ARG A 64 7.25 -7.65 -4.20
CA ARG A 64 7.17 -7.07 -5.55
C ARG A 64 8.15 -5.91 -5.77
N PRO A 65 9.44 -6.09 -5.40
CA PRO A 65 10.44 -5.02 -5.50
C PRO A 65 10.69 -4.55 -6.94
N SER A 66 10.30 -5.31 -7.96
CA SER A 66 10.34 -4.90 -9.37
C SER A 66 9.47 -3.67 -9.66
N ARG A 67 8.47 -3.38 -8.81
CA ARG A 67 7.62 -2.20 -8.94
C ARG A 67 8.32 -0.89 -8.60
N ASN A 68 9.50 -0.94 -7.97
CA ASN A 68 10.26 0.22 -7.48
C ASN A 68 9.43 1.13 -6.54
N ARG A 69 8.65 0.53 -5.61
CA ARG A 69 7.73 1.21 -4.69
C ARG A 69 8.06 0.93 -3.23
N TYR A 70 9.32 1.08 -2.88
CA TYR A 70 9.84 0.86 -1.52
C TYR A 70 10.55 2.10 -0.97
N TYR A 71 10.11 3.29 -1.40
CA TYR A 71 10.64 4.57 -0.94
C TYR A 71 9.65 5.28 -0.03
N GLY A 72 10.17 6.10 0.87
CA GLY A 72 9.33 6.89 1.76
C GLY A 72 10.12 7.94 2.52
N HIS A 73 9.41 8.78 3.25
CA HIS A 73 10.03 9.68 4.21
C HIS A 73 10.83 8.86 5.25
N PRO A 74 12.02 9.29 5.71
CA PRO A 74 12.84 8.51 6.64
C PRO A 74 12.10 8.07 7.91
N LYS A 75 11.12 8.83 8.39
CA LYS A 75 10.27 8.44 9.54
C LYS A 75 9.41 7.20 9.23
N LEU A 76 8.95 7.05 7.97
CA LEU A 76 8.21 5.87 7.55
C LEU A 76 9.15 4.65 7.47
N ILE A 77 10.33 4.82 6.92
CA ILE A 77 11.35 3.75 6.86
C ILE A 77 11.69 3.28 8.28
N ALA A 78 11.99 4.21 9.19
CA ALA A 78 12.28 3.90 10.59
C ALA A 78 11.12 3.18 11.31
N LEU A 79 9.87 3.55 11.03
CA LEU A 79 8.70 2.85 11.57
C LEU A 79 8.68 1.39 11.10
N VAL A 80 8.82 1.16 9.79
CA VAL A 80 8.77 -0.21 9.22
C VAL A 80 9.90 -1.08 9.78
N GLU A 81 11.11 -0.55 9.87
CA GLU A 81 12.25 -1.26 10.46
C GLU A 81 12.03 -1.58 11.94
N ARG A 82 11.49 -0.64 12.72
CA ARG A 82 11.15 -0.88 14.13
C ARG A 82 10.07 -1.94 14.27
N MET A 83 8.99 -1.87 13.49
CA MET A 83 7.95 -2.88 13.47
C MET A 83 8.51 -4.26 13.07
N GLY A 84 9.46 -4.29 12.13
CA GLY A 84 10.17 -5.50 11.74
C GLY A 84 10.90 -6.12 12.92
N ARG A 85 11.73 -5.36 13.63
CA ARG A 85 12.47 -5.83 14.82
C ARG A 85 11.54 -6.39 15.91
N GLU A 86 10.44 -5.67 16.20
CA GLU A 86 9.43 -6.12 17.17
C GLU A 86 8.75 -7.43 16.74
N THR A 87 8.50 -7.58 15.45
CA THR A 87 7.92 -8.79 14.87
C THR A 87 8.94 -9.96 14.92
N ALA A 88 10.21 -9.68 14.62
CA ALA A 88 11.29 -10.67 14.70
C ALA A 88 11.50 -11.18 16.12
N ALA A 89 11.39 -10.33 17.13
CA ALA A 89 11.46 -10.71 18.54
C ALA A 89 10.35 -11.72 18.93
N ARG A 90 9.25 -11.74 18.18
CA ARG A 90 8.12 -12.68 18.34
C ARG A 90 8.16 -13.85 17.35
N GLY A 91 9.29 -14.07 16.68
CA GLY A 91 9.51 -15.17 15.75
C GLY A 91 8.86 -14.99 14.37
N GLY A 92 8.47 -13.76 13.99
CA GLY A 92 7.84 -13.46 12.72
C GLY A 92 8.69 -12.56 11.81
N ARG A 93 8.23 -12.41 10.56
CA ARG A 93 8.75 -11.48 9.54
C ARG A 93 7.59 -10.83 8.81
N LEU A 94 7.56 -9.51 8.77
CA LEU A 94 6.56 -8.74 8.03
C LEU A 94 6.85 -8.81 6.53
N LEU A 95 5.80 -8.94 5.73
CA LEU A 95 5.86 -8.76 4.29
C LEU A 95 5.34 -7.36 3.94
N ILE A 96 6.23 -6.53 3.41
CA ILE A 96 5.97 -5.13 3.13
C ILE A 96 5.58 -4.97 1.66
N GLY A 97 4.39 -4.47 1.42
CA GLY A 97 3.88 -4.15 0.10
C GLY A 97 4.40 -2.81 -0.43
N ASP A 98 3.52 -2.10 -1.15
CA ASP A 98 3.90 -0.82 -1.74
C ASP A 98 4.05 0.28 -0.65
N LEU A 99 5.13 1.05 -0.73
CA LEU A 99 5.32 2.39 -0.16
C LEU A 99 5.09 3.41 -1.29
N ALA A 100 5.97 4.41 -1.42
CA ALA A 100 5.95 5.33 -2.54
C ALA A 100 6.95 4.93 -3.64
N GLN A 101 6.78 5.54 -4.82
CA GLN A 101 7.80 5.61 -5.87
C GLN A 101 8.97 6.48 -5.39
N PRO A 102 10.15 6.47 -6.06
CA PRO A 102 11.36 7.18 -5.58
C PRO A 102 11.16 8.67 -5.26
N ARG A 103 10.25 9.33 -5.97
CA ARG A 103 9.88 10.74 -5.73
C ARG A 103 8.41 10.91 -5.36
N GLY A 104 7.72 9.83 -5.02
CA GLY A 104 6.28 9.84 -4.82
C GLY A 104 5.50 10.06 -6.10
N GLY A 105 4.46 10.89 -6.04
CA GLY A 105 3.61 11.21 -7.17
C GLY A 105 2.62 10.10 -7.54
N PRO A 106 1.75 10.34 -8.55
CA PRO A 106 0.73 9.39 -8.97
C PRO A 106 1.30 8.08 -9.48
N MET A 107 0.76 6.96 -9.00
CA MET A 107 1.11 5.63 -9.49
C MET A 107 0.29 5.26 -10.73
N PRO A 108 0.85 4.50 -11.70
CA PRO A 108 0.11 4.10 -12.91
C PRO A 108 -0.97 3.07 -12.63
N SER A 109 -0.94 2.41 -11.48
CA SER A 109 -1.92 1.39 -11.09
C SER A 109 -1.94 1.18 -9.57
N GLY A 110 -3.07 0.68 -9.07
CA GLY A 110 -3.25 0.17 -7.71
C GLY A 110 -3.75 1.25 -6.75
N HIS A 111 -2.94 2.22 -6.42
CA HIS A 111 -3.20 3.13 -5.30
C HIS A 111 -3.58 4.55 -5.76
N ARG A 112 -4.52 5.16 -5.05
CA ARG A 112 -4.78 6.61 -5.15
C ARG A 112 -3.87 7.42 -4.22
N SER A 113 -3.46 6.84 -3.11
CA SER A 113 -2.50 7.39 -2.14
C SER A 113 -1.07 6.89 -2.40
N HIS A 114 -0.22 6.86 -1.40
CA HIS A 114 1.21 6.55 -1.49
C HIS A 114 2.03 7.58 -2.28
N GLN A 115 1.46 8.76 -2.56
CA GLN A 115 2.13 9.78 -3.36
C GLN A 115 3.13 10.61 -2.58
N SER A 116 2.90 10.77 -1.27
CA SER A 116 3.69 11.66 -0.40
C SER A 116 4.83 10.97 0.37
N GLY A 117 4.98 9.65 0.23
CA GLY A 117 5.99 8.88 0.97
C GLY A 117 5.69 8.68 2.45
N LEU A 118 4.43 8.82 2.86
CA LEU A 118 3.96 8.63 4.25
C LEU A 118 3.05 7.41 4.43
N ASP A 119 2.84 6.63 3.38
CA ASP A 119 1.97 5.46 3.35
C ASP A 119 2.75 4.18 3.13
N VAL A 120 2.36 3.08 3.80
CA VAL A 120 2.89 1.74 3.57
C VAL A 120 1.80 0.69 3.71
N ASP A 121 1.80 -0.28 2.80
CA ASP A 121 0.98 -1.49 2.88
C ASP A 121 1.77 -2.61 3.56
N ILE A 122 1.17 -3.24 4.56
CA ILE A 122 1.75 -4.40 5.27
C ILE A 122 0.79 -5.57 5.12
N TRP A 123 1.27 -6.67 4.56
CA TRP A 123 0.43 -7.81 4.21
C TRP A 123 -0.04 -8.59 5.45
N PHE A 124 -1.26 -9.09 5.42
CA PHE A 124 -1.75 -10.09 6.36
C PHE A 124 -1.21 -11.49 5.99
N LEU A 125 0.12 -11.55 5.84
CA LEU A 125 0.86 -12.78 5.58
C LEU A 125 2.27 -12.59 6.14
N GLN A 126 2.53 -13.18 7.31
CA GLN A 126 3.83 -13.17 7.93
C GLN A 126 4.59 -14.47 7.64
N GLN A 127 5.89 -14.36 7.51
CA GLN A 127 6.80 -15.52 7.44
C GLN A 127 7.44 -15.79 8.81
N PRO A 128 7.95 -17.01 9.07
CA PRO A 128 8.89 -17.24 10.17
C PRO A 128 10.09 -16.28 10.06
N ARG A 129 10.66 -15.88 11.21
CA ARG A 129 11.75 -14.90 11.29
C ARG A 129 12.94 -15.24 10.39
N ASP A 130 13.34 -16.48 10.38
CA ASP A 130 14.50 -17.03 9.69
C ASP A 130 14.26 -17.37 8.21
N ARG A 131 12.99 -17.39 7.78
CA ARG A 131 12.65 -17.60 6.37
C ARG A 131 12.74 -16.30 5.59
N ILE A 132 13.70 -16.25 4.67
CA ILE A 132 13.81 -15.20 3.65
C ILE A 132 13.27 -15.77 2.34
N LEU A 133 12.28 -15.09 1.75
CA LEU A 133 11.74 -15.46 0.46
C LEU A 133 12.74 -15.15 -0.65
N SER A 134 12.83 -16.03 -1.63
CA SER A 134 13.59 -15.78 -2.86
C SER A 134 13.02 -14.61 -3.66
N ARG A 135 13.80 -14.08 -4.61
CA ARG A 135 13.31 -13.02 -5.51
C ARG A 135 12.05 -13.44 -6.26
N ALA A 136 11.97 -14.67 -6.73
CA ALA A 136 10.80 -15.18 -7.43
C ALA A 136 9.57 -15.23 -6.50
N GLU A 137 9.72 -15.73 -5.27
CA GLU A 137 8.63 -15.76 -4.29
C GLU A 137 8.13 -14.36 -3.96
N THR A 138 9.03 -13.37 -3.79
CA THR A 138 8.60 -11.99 -3.50
C THR A 138 7.80 -11.37 -4.63
N GLU A 139 7.98 -11.79 -5.88
CA GLU A 139 7.21 -11.31 -7.02
C GLU A 139 5.88 -12.07 -7.23
N GLN A 140 5.81 -13.35 -6.87
CA GLN A 140 4.73 -14.25 -7.28
C GLN A 140 3.72 -14.56 -6.17
N ILE A 141 4.13 -14.53 -4.90
CA ILE A 141 3.21 -14.83 -3.78
C ILE A 141 2.02 -13.88 -3.81
N GLU A 142 0.82 -14.43 -3.79
CA GLU A 142 -0.42 -13.68 -3.72
C GLU A 142 -0.78 -13.34 -2.28
N MET A 143 -1.45 -12.20 -2.12
CA MET A 143 -2.00 -11.78 -0.83
C MET A 143 -3.36 -12.47 -0.61
N PRO A 144 -3.50 -13.38 0.38
CA PRO A 144 -4.80 -13.98 0.65
C PRO A 144 -5.75 -12.98 1.33
N SER A 145 -7.01 -12.97 0.92
CA SER A 145 -8.04 -12.23 1.66
C SER A 145 -8.27 -12.84 3.04
N MET A 146 -8.34 -11.98 4.06
CA MET A 146 -8.64 -12.35 5.45
C MET A 146 -10.14 -12.37 5.75
N VAL A 147 -10.99 -12.11 4.76
CA VAL A 147 -12.44 -12.04 4.95
C VAL A 147 -13.20 -13.00 4.05
N ARG A 148 -14.35 -13.44 4.52
CA ARG A 148 -15.41 -14.09 3.76
C ARG A 148 -16.54 -13.07 3.58
N ALA A 149 -16.44 -12.30 2.50
CA ALA A 149 -17.28 -11.13 2.29
C ALA A 149 -18.78 -11.47 2.25
N THR A 150 -19.18 -12.60 1.62
CA THR A 150 -20.57 -13.07 1.57
C THR A 150 -21.16 -13.44 2.94
N GLU A 151 -20.30 -13.79 3.88
CA GLU A 151 -20.68 -14.10 5.26
C GLU A 151 -20.60 -12.86 6.17
N GLY A 152 -19.87 -11.82 5.74
CA GLY A 152 -19.58 -10.66 6.57
C GLY A 152 -18.68 -11.00 7.76
N ALA A 153 -17.78 -11.97 7.61
CA ALA A 153 -16.97 -12.53 8.68
C ALA A 153 -15.49 -12.65 8.32
N LEU A 154 -14.62 -12.73 9.34
CA LEU A 154 -13.22 -13.11 9.15
C LEU A 154 -13.13 -14.54 8.62
N ASN A 155 -12.15 -14.79 7.78
CA ASN A 155 -11.75 -16.14 7.40
C ASN A 155 -10.89 -16.74 8.52
N ALA A 156 -11.51 -17.51 9.42
CA ALA A 156 -10.87 -18.08 10.60
C ALA A 156 -9.68 -19.00 10.26
N SER A 157 -9.66 -19.62 9.07
CA SER A 157 -8.54 -20.46 8.64
C SER A 157 -7.31 -19.67 8.16
N ARG A 158 -7.47 -18.37 7.91
CA ARG A 158 -6.40 -17.48 7.42
C ARG A 158 -6.00 -16.41 8.43
N TRP A 159 -6.95 -15.96 9.26
CA TRP A 159 -6.68 -14.93 10.26
C TRP A 159 -5.78 -15.47 11.38
N SER A 160 -4.79 -14.66 11.74
CA SER A 160 -3.86 -15.00 12.83
C SER A 160 -3.80 -13.87 13.86
N PRO A 161 -3.69 -14.18 15.17
CA PRO A 161 -3.44 -13.18 16.21
C PRO A 161 -2.20 -12.30 15.92
N ARG A 162 -1.19 -12.83 15.22
CA ARG A 162 0.00 -12.06 14.80
C ARG A 162 -0.33 -10.86 13.94
N TYR A 163 -1.41 -10.92 13.14
CA TYR A 163 -1.84 -9.78 12.30
C TYR A 163 -2.49 -8.70 13.14
N ARG A 164 -3.31 -9.08 14.14
CA ARG A 164 -3.84 -8.17 15.15
C ARG A 164 -2.69 -7.48 15.90
N ASP A 165 -1.68 -8.23 16.31
CA ASP A 165 -0.53 -7.70 17.06
C ASP A 165 0.27 -6.69 16.21
N ALA A 166 0.46 -6.96 14.91
CA ALA A 166 1.10 -6.04 13.99
C ALA A 166 0.28 -4.74 13.80
N LEU A 167 -1.06 -4.85 13.67
CA LEU A 167 -1.97 -3.71 13.63
C LEU A 167 -1.87 -2.86 14.91
N LYS A 168 -1.90 -3.51 16.08
CA LYS A 168 -1.82 -2.83 17.38
C LYS A 168 -0.46 -2.14 17.56
N LEU A 169 0.62 -2.80 17.15
CA LEU A 169 1.97 -2.21 17.16
C LEU A 169 2.05 -0.94 16.31
N ALA A 170 1.48 -0.96 15.09
CA ALA A 170 1.38 0.22 14.25
C ALA A 170 0.53 1.31 14.90
N ALA A 171 -0.65 0.98 15.42
CA ALA A 171 -1.58 1.95 16.01
C ALA A 171 -1.01 2.65 17.26
N LEU A 172 -0.23 1.93 18.07
CA LEU A 172 0.43 2.48 19.25
C LEU A 172 1.64 3.36 18.93
N SER A 173 2.13 3.33 17.69
CA SER A 173 3.22 4.20 17.24
C SER A 173 2.73 5.66 17.15
N PRO A 174 3.44 6.62 17.81
CA PRO A 174 2.95 7.99 17.92
C PRO A 174 2.90 8.73 16.57
N GLU A 175 3.79 8.40 15.65
CA GLU A 175 3.85 8.97 14.30
C GLU A 175 2.73 8.48 13.36
N VAL A 176 2.06 7.38 13.69
CA VAL A 176 0.95 6.85 12.90
C VAL A 176 -0.31 7.66 13.17
N GLU A 177 -0.87 8.25 12.12
CA GLU A 177 -2.12 9.00 12.18
C GLU A 177 -3.31 8.06 12.05
N ARG A 178 -3.30 7.16 11.06
CA ARG A 178 -4.39 6.19 10.84
C ARG A 178 -3.93 4.93 10.13
N ILE A 179 -4.74 3.89 10.25
CA ILE A 179 -4.54 2.61 9.59
C ILE A 179 -5.84 2.24 8.88
N PHE A 180 -5.77 1.88 7.59
CA PHE A 180 -6.94 1.43 6.85
C PHE A 180 -6.98 -0.10 6.79
N VAL A 181 -8.15 -0.66 7.08
CA VAL A 181 -8.44 -2.09 7.01
C VAL A 181 -9.85 -2.31 6.43
N ASN A 182 -10.15 -3.51 5.98
CA ASN A 182 -11.51 -3.88 5.62
C ASN A 182 -12.46 -3.73 6.82
N ALA A 183 -13.71 -3.29 6.57
CA ALA A 183 -14.67 -3.06 7.65
C ALA A 183 -14.99 -4.35 8.44
N ILE A 184 -14.96 -5.52 7.80
CA ILE A 184 -15.14 -6.81 8.48
C ILE A 184 -14.00 -7.08 9.47
N ILE A 185 -12.74 -6.75 9.10
CA ILE A 185 -11.59 -6.86 10.00
C ILE A 185 -11.77 -5.90 11.19
N LYS A 186 -12.13 -4.64 10.91
CA LYS A 186 -12.39 -3.66 11.98
C LYS A 186 -13.48 -4.14 12.92
N GLN A 187 -14.60 -4.67 12.43
CA GLN A 187 -15.69 -5.20 13.24
C GLN A 187 -15.24 -6.36 14.13
N ALA A 188 -14.45 -7.28 13.58
CA ALA A 188 -13.91 -8.40 14.35
C ALA A 188 -12.97 -7.92 15.49
N LEU A 189 -12.15 -6.89 15.24
CA LEU A 189 -11.33 -6.26 16.28
C LEU A 189 -12.20 -5.61 17.35
N CYS A 190 -13.29 -4.92 16.96
CA CYS A 190 -14.23 -4.34 17.93
C CYS A 190 -14.88 -5.39 18.84
N GLN A 191 -15.09 -6.60 18.34
CA GLN A 191 -15.69 -7.70 19.09
C GLN A 191 -14.69 -8.41 20.00
N SER A 192 -13.41 -8.49 19.61
CA SER A 192 -12.38 -9.26 20.31
C SER A 192 -11.53 -8.45 21.28
N GLU A 193 -11.40 -7.12 21.08
CA GLU A 193 -10.53 -6.28 21.92
C GLU A 193 -11.27 -5.76 23.15
N THR A 194 -10.69 -5.96 24.32
CA THR A 194 -11.18 -5.36 25.59
C THR A 194 -10.73 -3.92 25.74
N ASP A 195 -9.43 -3.62 25.45
CA ASP A 195 -8.92 -2.26 25.31
C ASP A 195 -9.02 -1.82 23.86
N ARG A 196 -9.95 -0.90 23.59
CA ARG A 196 -10.24 -0.40 22.24
C ARG A 196 -9.65 0.97 21.94
N ALA A 197 -8.91 1.58 22.83
CA ALA A 197 -8.39 2.94 22.65
C ALA A 197 -7.57 3.05 21.34
N TRP A 198 -6.74 2.06 21.04
CA TRP A 198 -5.93 2.02 19.82
C TRP A 198 -6.74 1.85 18.53
N LEU A 199 -7.97 1.34 18.63
CA LEU A 199 -8.87 1.16 17.49
C LEU A 199 -9.35 2.50 16.90
N ASN A 200 -9.22 3.62 17.63
CA ASN A 200 -9.50 4.95 17.07
C ASN A 200 -8.73 5.19 15.77
N LYS A 201 -7.45 4.80 15.69
CA LYS A 201 -6.62 4.95 14.50
C LYS A 201 -6.95 3.95 13.38
N VAL A 202 -7.60 2.84 13.69
CA VAL A 202 -7.95 1.79 12.71
C VAL A 202 -9.27 2.14 12.05
N ARG A 203 -9.21 2.52 10.77
CA ARG A 203 -10.37 3.04 10.04
C ARG A 203 -10.79 2.08 8.94
N PRO A 204 -12.09 1.80 8.81
CA PRO A 204 -12.58 0.95 7.72
C PRO A 204 -12.37 1.62 6.37
N TRP A 205 -11.99 0.84 5.36
CA TRP A 205 -11.88 1.29 3.98
C TRP A 205 -12.15 0.15 2.99
N TRP A 206 -12.58 0.51 1.79
CA TRP A 206 -12.83 -0.46 0.72
C TRP A 206 -11.55 -1.23 0.36
N GLY A 207 -11.68 -2.51 0.01
CA GLY A 207 -10.54 -3.42 -0.11
C GLY A 207 -9.89 -3.65 1.26
N HIS A 208 -8.57 -3.59 1.35
CA HIS A 208 -7.76 -3.74 2.59
C HIS A 208 -8.11 -5.00 3.40
N ASP A 209 -8.45 -6.06 2.68
CA ASP A 209 -8.80 -7.37 3.25
C ASP A 209 -7.62 -8.35 3.25
N SER A 210 -6.57 -8.06 2.49
CA SER A 210 -5.34 -8.85 2.37
C SER A 210 -4.10 -8.16 2.94
N HIS A 211 -4.20 -6.88 3.26
CA HIS A 211 -3.17 -6.05 3.88
C HIS A 211 -3.82 -4.95 4.71
N PHE A 212 -3.08 -4.35 5.60
CA PHE A 212 -3.44 -3.09 6.22
C PHE A 212 -2.52 -1.97 5.71
N HIS A 213 -3.10 -0.79 5.55
CA HIS A 213 -2.41 0.38 5.06
C HIS A 213 -2.15 1.33 6.22
N VAL A 214 -0.89 1.59 6.51
CA VAL A 214 -0.45 2.51 7.57
C VAL A 214 -0.14 3.87 6.98
N ARG A 215 -0.62 4.91 7.62
CA ARG A 215 -0.41 6.32 7.25
C ARG A 215 0.19 7.10 8.41
N LEU A 216 1.30 7.77 8.16
CA LEU A 216 1.91 8.68 9.10
C LEU A 216 1.25 10.06 9.07
N ALA A 217 1.30 10.76 10.19
CA ALA A 217 1.01 12.19 10.23
C ALA A 217 2.06 12.99 9.44
N CYS A 218 1.71 14.19 9.01
CA CYS A 218 2.65 15.12 8.39
C CYS A 218 3.85 15.36 9.31
N PRO A 219 5.09 15.16 8.83
CA PRO A 219 6.29 15.45 9.61
C PRO A 219 6.42 16.97 9.86
N ARG A 220 6.88 17.34 11.06
CA ARG A 220 7.03 18.76 11.44
C ARG A 220 8.05 19.51 10.57
N ASP A 221 8.98 18.80 9.98
CA ASP A 221 10.03 19.30 9.09
C ASP A 221 9.59 19.42 7.61
N SER A 222 8.33 19.14 7.31
CA SER A 222 7.74 19.19 5.96
C SER A 222 6.62 20.24 5.90
N ALA A 223 6.97 21.51 5.83
CA ALA A 223 6.04 22.65 5.87
C ALA A 223 4.98 22.64 4.77
N LEU A 224 5.24 21.97 3.62
CA LEU A 224 4.32 21.85 2.50
C LEU A 224 3.43 20.60 2.58
N CYS A 225 3.56 19.78 3.62
CA CYS A 225 2.69 18.63 3.84
C CYS A 225 1.28 19.08 4.23
N GLN A 226 0.28 18.52 3.57
CA GLN A 226 -1.13 18.80 3.84
C GLN A 226 -1.75 17.67 4.65
N PRO A 227 -2.05 17.88 5.94
CA PRO A 227 -2.64 16.86 6.79
C PRO A 227 -4.07 16.55 6.37
N GLN A 228 -4.55 15.36 6.73
CA GLN A 228 -5.95 15.02 6.60
C GLN A 228 -6.78 15.67 7.73
N LYS A 229 -8.11 15.66 7.54
CA LYS A 229 -9.02 16.02 8.63
C LYS A 229 -8.78 15.09 9.83
N PRO A 230 -8.83 15.61 11.06
CA PRO A 230 -8.68 14.80 12.26
C PRO A 230 -9.64 13.60 12.27
N ILE A 231 -9.20 12.52 12.91
CA ILE A 231 -10.07 11.36 13.13
C ILE A 231 -11.15 11.76 14.14
N PRO A 232 -12.44 11.44 13.91
CA PRO A 232 -13.48 11.64 14.92
C PRO A 232 -13.14 10.92 16.23
N PRO A 233 -13.58 11.43 17.38
CA PRO A 233 -13.38 10.77 18.67
C PRO A 233 -14.07 9.41 18.72
N GLY A 234 -13.67 8.56 19.67
CA GLY A 234 -14.20 7.21 19.86
C GLY A 234 -13.40 6.14 19.10
N ASP A 235 -13.74 4.89 19.35
CA ASP A 235 -13.04 3.73 18.78
C ASP A 235 -13.49 3.36 17.37
N GLY A 236 -14.57 3.99 16.87
CA GLY A 236 -15.16 3.71 15.55
C GLY A 236 -15.83 2.33 15.47
N CYS A 237 -16.29 1.79 16.60
CA CYS A 237 -17.03 0.54 16.70
C CYS A 237 -18.56 0.83 16.82
N ASP A 238 -19.06 1.59 15.91
CA ASP A 238 -20.41 2.19 15.93
C ASP A 238 -21.36 1.56 14.88
N ALA A 239 -22.56 2.12 14.78
CA ALA A 239 -23.59 1.67 13.84
C ALA A 239 -23.16 1.85 12.37
N ASP A 240 -22.33 2.87 12.07
CA ASP A 240 -21.84 3.10 10.71
C ASP A 240 -20.93 1.95 10.26
N LEU A 241 -20.10 1.43 11.16
CA LEU A 241 -19.29 0.24 10.88
C LEU A 241 -20.18 -1.00 10.59
N VAL A 242 -21.22 -1.22 11.38
CA VAL A 242 -22.18 -2.33 11.17
C VAL A 242 -22.86 -2.21 9.80
N ASN A 243 -23.32 -1.01 9.46
CA ASN A 243 -23.91 -0.71 8.16
C ASN A 243 -22.93 -1.00 7.02
N TRP A 244 -21.66 -0.56 7.16
CA TRP A 244 -20.64 -0.81 6.15
C TRP A 244 -20.37 -2.30 5.92
N VAL A 245 -20.30 -3.11 6.98
CA VAL A 245 -20.15 -4.58 6.87
C VAL A 245 -21.34 -5.19 6.13
N ARG A 246 -22.58 -4.74 6.44
CA ARG A 246 -23.78 -5.16 5.72
C ARG A 246 -23.69 -4.83 4.23
N ASP A 247 -23.22 -3.63 3.88
CA ASP A 247 -23.08 -3.18 2.49
C ASP A 247 -22.02 -3.98 1.72
N ILE A 248 -20.89 -4.32 2.38
CA ILE A 248 -19.86 -5.22 1.80
C ILE A 248 -20.46 -6.59 1.52
N ARG A 249 -21.22 -7.15 2.48
CA ARG A 249 -21.89 -8.45 2.31
C ARG A 249 -22.88 -8.42 1.15
N GLN A 250 -23.70 -7.37 1.06
CA GLN A 250 -24.67 -7.21 -0.02
C GLN A 250 -23.98 -7.09 -1.38
N ALA A 251 -22.90 -6.33 -1.47
CA ALA A 251 -22.11 -6.19 -2.70
C ALA A 251 -21.45 -7.52 -3.12
N ALA A 252 -21.02 -8.34 -2.16
CA ALA A 252 -20.44 -9.66 -2.42
C ALA A 252 -21.48 -10.70 -2.90
N LEU A 253 -22.73 -10.59 -2.43
CA LEU A 253 -23.83 -11.44 -2.87
C LEU A 253 -24.38 -11.07 -4.26
N SER A 254 -24.18 -9.82 -4.69
CA SER A 254 -24.62 -9.31 -5.99
C SER A 254 -23.47 -8.55 -6.67
N PRO A 255 -22.40 -9.26 -7.11
CA PRO A 255 -21.21 -8.61 -7.63
C PRO A 255 -21.51 -7.89 -8.94
N LYS A 256 -21.10 -6.62 -9.02
CA LYS A 256 -21.14 -5.84 -10.25
C LYS A 256 -19.85 -6.09 -11.06
N PRO A 257 -19.87 -5.95 -12.41
CA PRO A 257 -18.66 -6.02 -13.20
C PRO A 257 -17.59 -5.06 -12.65
N TYR A 258 -16.38 -5.57 -12.47
CA TYR A 258 -15.27 -4.74 -11.99
C TYR A 258 -14.93 -3.68 -13.02
N ARG A 259 -15.05 -2.43 -12.64
CA ARG A 259 -14.48 -1.28 -13.37
C ARG A 259 -13.20 -0.85 -12.70
N ARG A 260 -12.09 -0.92 -13.44
CA ARG A 260 -10.81 -0.43 -12.94
C ARG A 260 -10.94 1.07 -12.65
N PRO A 261 -10.60 1.53 -11.43
CA PRO A 261 -10.57 2.96 -11.15
C PRO A 261 -9.55 3.66 -12.06
N GLU A 262 -9.87 4.88 -12.48
CA GLU A 262 -8.92 5.71 -13.19
C GLU A 262 -7.69 6.00 -12.31
N PRO A 263 -6.48 5.98 -12.90
CA PRO A 263 -5.28 6.39 -12.19
C PRO A 263 -5.43 7.84 -11.66
N PRO A 264 -4.78 8.19 -10.55
CA PRO A 264 -4.76 9.57 -10.08
C PRO A 264 -4.16 10.50 -11.15
N SER A 265 -4.84 11.64 -11.42
CA SER A 265 -4.31 12.64 -12.35
C SER A 265 -3.15 13.42 -11.70
N ALA A 266 -2.12 13.71 -12.49
CA ALA A 266 -1.03 14.60 -12.09
C ALA A 266 -1.46 16.09 -12.02
N ASP A 267 -2.57 16.45 -12.63
CA ASP A 267 -3.07 17.85 -12.70
C ASP A 267 -3.43 18.43 -11.33
N ARG A 268 -3.63 17.59 -10.32
CA ARG A 268 -3.94 18.00 -8.94
C ARG A 268 -2.71 18.18 -8.05
N LEU A 269 -1.53 17.93 -8.57
CA LEU A 269 -0.32 18.04 -7.77
C LEU A 269 0.02 19.51 -7.47
N PRO A 270 0.56 19.80 -6.27
CA PRO A 270 1.14 21.12 -6.00
C PRO A 270 2.24 21.46 -7.01
N ALA A 271 2.33 22.74 -7.39
CA ALA A 271 3.34 23.21 -8.35
C ALA A 271 4.78 22.85 -7.94
N ALA A 272 5.07 22.82 -6.64
CA ALA A 272 6.37 22.39 -6.11
C ALA A 272 6.74 20.94 -6.49
N CYS A 273 5.78 20.07 -6.76
CA CYS A 273 6.04 18.71 -7.23
C CYS A 273 6.64 18.68 -8.65
N ASN A 274 6.40 19.69 -9.48
CA ASN A 274 7.04 19.80 -10.79
C ASN A 274 8.56 19.92 -10.66
N ALA A 275 9.04 20.69 -9.68
CA ALA A 275 10.46 20.79 -9.38
C ALA A 275 11.04 19.43 -8.92
N VAL A 276 10.32 18.71 -8.07
CA VAL A 276 10.73 17.36 -7.63
C VAL A 276 10.80 16.38 -8.80
N LEU A 277 9.79 16.39 -9.70
CA LEU A 277 9.76 15.50 -10.86
C LEU A 277 10.92 15.78 -11.82
N ASN A 278 11.16 17.05 -12.16
CA ASN A 278 12.07 17.46 -13.24
C ASN A 278 13.52 17.70 -12.78
N SER A 279 13.78 17.69 -11.47
CA SER A 279 15.15 17.86 -10.97
C SER A 279 16.05 16.73 -11.44
N PRO A 280 17.28 17.04 -11.92
CA PRO A 280 18.24 16.01 -12.32
C PRO A 280 18.56 15.09 -11.13
N THR A 281 18.71 13.81 -11.40
CA THR A 281 19.18 12.86 -10.41
C THR A 281 20.69 13.02 -10.27
N ALA A 282 21.14 13.68 -9.22
CA ALA A 282 22.57 13.73 -8.90
C ALA A 282 22.94 12.33 -8.35
N TRP A 283 23.36 11.42 -9.23
CA TRP A 283 23.97 10.17 -8.82
C TRP A 283 25.40 10.49 -8.35
N LYS A 284 25.63 10.50 -7.04
CA LYS A 284 26.99 10.36 -6.50
C LYS A 284 27.30 8.85 -6.53
N ARG A 285 28.22 8.46 -7.43
CA ARG A 285 28.85 7.14 -7.43
C ARG A 285 29.59 6.93 -6.12
#